data_dd63b360d63518e6eab609ad19af511a
#
_entry.id   dd63b360d63518e6eab609ad19af511a
#
_cell.length_a   1.000
_cell.length_b   1.000
_cell.length_c   1.000
_cell.angle_alpha   90.00
_cell.angle_beta   90.00
_cell.angle_gamma   90.00
#
_symmetry.space_group_name_H-M   'P 1'
#
loop_
_entity.id
_entity.type
_entity.pdbx_description
1 polymer ?
#
loop_
_entity_poly.entity_id
_entity_poly.type
_entity_poly.pdbx_seq_one_letter_code
_entity_poly.pdbx_strand_id
1 'polypeptide(L)'
;MVEQARRLGKIELISLSKYFGESAAVDEISLSIPAASYCCLLGPSGCGKTTTLRLIAGHETASDGSVLISNREVTDAPPASRGTAMMFQNYALFPHLNCLENVAFSLRMQGINKEERNSRATELLSLVHMESLSGRMPSQLSGGQQ
;
A
#
# COMPACT_ATOMS: atom_id res chain seq x y z
N MET A 1 20.61 -12.61 11.04
CA MET A 1 19.25 -12.71 10.48
C MET A 1 18.26 -11.73 11.11
N VAL A 2 18.17 -11.59 12.43
CA VAL A 2 17.23 -10.67 13.12
C VAL A 2 17.53 -9.20 12.81
N GLU A 3 18.79 -8.81 12.70
CA GLU A 3 19.22 -7.42 12.42
C GLU A 3 18.97 -7.00 10.95
N GLN A 4 19.04 -7.95 10.04
CA GLN A 4 18.72 -7.73 8.61
C GLN A 4 17.21 -7.59 8.39
N ALA A 5 16.39 -8.34 9.14
CA ALA A 5 14.93 -8.20 9.13
C ALA A 5 14.47 -6.84 9.74
N ARG A 6 15.22 -6.31 10.74
CA ARG A 6 14.96 -4.98 11.32
C ARG A 6 15.25 -3.81 10.37
N ARG A 7 16.05 -4.02 9.33
CA ARG A 7 16.35 -3.00 8.30
C ARG A 7 15.34 -3.02 7.14
N LEU A 8 14.67 -4.15 6.93
CA LEU A 8 13.65 -4.30 5.90
C LEU A 8 12.35 -3.60 6.35
N GLY A 9 11.92 -2.61 5.60
CA GLY A 9 10.67 -1.89 5.85
C GLY A 9 10.80 -0.60 6.67
N LYS A 10 12.01 -0.16 7.06
CA LYS A 10 12.22 1.20 7.58
C LYS A 10 11.81 2.22 6.50
N ILE A 11 11.03 3.23 6.89
CA ILE A 11 10.65 4.34 6.00
C ILE A 11 11.28 5.62 6.53
N GLU A 12 11.91 6.41 5.65
CA GLU A 12 12.43 7.72 5.97
C GLU A 12 11.92 8.74 4.94
N LEU A 13 11.42 9.84 5.46
CA LEU A 13 11.07 11.03 4.68
C LEU A 13 12.09 12.10 5.05
N ILE A 14 12.68 12.75 4.05
CA ILE A 14 13.70 13.79 4.23
C ILE A 14 13.20 15.04 3.53
N SER A 15 12.83 16.07 4.31
CA SER A 15 12.32 17.36 3.85
C SER A 15 11.28 17.22 2.72
N LEU A 16 10.41 16.21 2.84
CA LEU A 16 9.46 15.84 1.79
C LEU A 16 8.38 16.91 1.65
N SER A 17 8.20 17.41 0.43
CA SER A 17 7.18 18.41 0.11
C SER A 17 6.32 17.99 -1.08
N LYS A 18 5.05 18.41 -1.05
CA LYS A 18 4.12 18.28 -2.17
C LYS A 18 3.25 19.52 -2.31
N TYR A 19 3.33 20.12 -3.47
CA TYR A 19 2.51 21.26 -3.83
C TYR A 19 1.53 20.88 -4.95
N PHE A 20 0.29 21.36 -4.84
CA PHE A 20 -0.70 21.35 -5.92
C PHE A 20 -0.98 22.80 -6.32
N GLY A 21 -0.37 23.23 -7.43
CA GLY A 21 -0.32 24.65 -7.76
C GLY A 21 0.42 25.43 -6.67
N GLU A 22 -0.23 26.45 -6.11
CA GLU A 22 0.34 27.26 -5.01
C GLU A 22 0.04 26.70 -3.61
N SER A 23 -0.73 25.61 -3.52
CA SER A 23 -1.14 25.03 -2.23
C SER A 23 -0.18 23.94 -1.79
N ALA A 24 0.43 24.11 -0.61
CA ALA A 24 1.22 23.06 0.03
C ALA A 24 0.29 22.02 0.68
N ALA A 25 0.32 20.80 0.17
CA ALA A 25 -0.38 19.66 0.78
C ALA A 25 0.51 18.92 1.78
N VAL A 26 1.81 18.93 1.57
CA VAL A 26 2.86 18.45 2.47
C VAL A 26 4.01 19.44 2.37
N ASP A 27 4.57 19.88 3.48
CA ASP A 27 5.59 20.92 3.53
C ASP A 27 6.75 20.51 4.44
N GLU A 28 7.92 20.26 3.85
CA GLU A 28 9.21 19.92 4.47
C GLU A 28 9.14 18.85 5.56
N ILE A 29 8.32 17.82 5.42
CA ILE A 29 8.18 16.76 6.44
C ILE A 29 9.41 15.88 6.46
N SER A 30 10.04 15.78 7.63
CA SER A 30 11.09 14.80 7.93
C SER A 30 10.61 13.83 8.99
N LEU A 31 10.58 12.52 8.68
CA LEU A 31 10.04 11.49 9.54
C LEU A 31 10.81 10.18 9.36
N SER A 32 11.08 9.48 10.46
CA SER A 32 11.67 8.14 10.41
C SER A 32 10.72 7.14 11.11
N ILE A 33 10.25 6.15 10.35
CA ILE A 33 9.38 5.07 10.84
C ILE A 33 10.23 3.79 10.90
N PRO A 34 10.46 3.23 12.09
CA PRO A 34 11.25 2.00 12.22
C PRO A 34 10.60 0.82 11.51
N ALA A 35 11.41 -0.13 11.05
CA ALA A 35 10.91 -1.39 10.53
C ALA A 35 10.07 -2.15 11.56
N ALA A 36 9.10 -2.93 11.09
CA ALA A 36 8.21 -3.74 11.93
C ALA A 36 7.48 -2.93 13.03
N SER A 37 7.23 -1.63 12.80
CA SER A 37 6.48 -0.78 13.70
C SER A 37 5.10 -0.45 13.12
N TYR A 38 4.16 -0.16 14.00
CA TYR A 38 2.87 0.42 13.65
C TYR A 38 2.96 1.93 13.82
N CYS A 39 2.65 2.68 12.76
CA CYS A 39 2.66 4.14 12.77
C CYS A 39 1.27 4.67 12.44
N CYS A 40 0.78 5.62 13.24
CA CYS A 40 -0.50 6.28 13.01
C CYS A 40 -0.29 7.77 12.75
N LEU A 41 -0.78 8.25 11.59
CA LEU A 41 -0.81 9.67 11.26
C LEU A 41 -2.12 10.29 11.76
N LEU A 42 -2.04 11.19 12.75
CA LEU A 42 -3.17 11.88 13.32
C LEU A 42 -3.22 13.33 12.86
N GLY A 43 -4.42 13.86 12.71
CA GLY A 43 -4.64 15.25 12.33
C GLY A 43 -6.00 15.49 11.68
N PRO A 44 -6.43 16.75 11.51
CA PRO A 44 -7.71 17.11 10.90
C PRO A 44 -7.79 16.73 9.42
N SER A 45 -8.98 16.80 8.85
CA SER A 45 -9.15 16.63 7.40
C SER A 45 -8.35 17.70 6.64
N GLY A 46 -7.72 17.30 5.54
CA GLY A 46 -6.93 18.22 4.70
C GLY A 46 -5.49 18.47 5.16
N CYS A 47 -5.02 17.95 6.30
CA CYS A 47 -3.65 18.17 6.78
C CYS A 47 -2.57 17.29 6.09
N GLY A 48 -2.82 16.73 4.93
CA GLY A 48 -1.81 16.04 4.12
C GLY A 48 -1.58 14.55 4.41
N LYS A 49 -2.29 13.90 5.35
CA LYS A 49 -2.08 12.48 5.71
C LYS A 49 -2.16 11.53 4.51
N THR A 50 -3.23 11.62 3.74
CA THR A 50 -3.44 10.80 2.55
C THR A 50 -2.40 11.09 1.47
N THR A 51 -2.02 12.35 1.31
CA THR A 51 -0.97 12.78 0.38
C THR A 51 0.37 12.18 0.79
N THR A 52 0.74 12.25 2.07
CA THR A 52 1.96 11.64 2.61
C THR A 52 1.99 10.13 2.36
N LEU A 53 0.89 9.41 2.62
CA LEU A 53 0.80 7.98 2.33
C LEU A 53 0.94 7.67 0.83
N ARG A 54 0.34 8.50 -0.04
CA ARG A 54 0.48 8.36 -1.50
C ARG A 54 1.91 8.63 -1.98
N LEU A 55 2.59 9.60 -1.40
CA LEU A 55 4.01 9.88 -1.68
C LEU A 55 4.89 8.69 -1.29
N ILE A 56 4.70 8.10 -0.12
CA ILE A 56 5.41 6.89 0.34
C ILE A 56 5.15 5.72 -0.62
N ALA A 57 3.90 5.49 -0.99
CA ALA A 57 3.51 4.37 -1.85
C ALA A 57 3.82 4.60 -3.34
N GLY A 58 4.18 5.83 -3.75
CA GLY A 58 4.51 6.19 -5.14
C GLY A 58 3.28 6.44 -6.03
N HIS A 59 2.10 6.63 -5.42
CA HIS A 59 0.88 7.04 -6.13
C HIS A 59 0.78 8.56 -6.30
N GLU A 60 1.77 9.30 -5.81
CA GLU A 60 1.93 10.73 -5.98
C GLU A 60 3.43 11.04 -6.10
N THR A 61 3.80 12.01 -6.93
CA THR A 61 5.19 12.44 -7.11
C THR A 61 5.50 13.56 -6.13
N ALA A 62 6.63 13.48 -5.44
CA ALA A 62 7.12 14.56 -4.58
C ALA A 62 7.43 15.82 -5.42
N SER A 63 7.22 17.00 -4.83
CA SER A 63 7.67 18.26 -5.40
C SER A 63 9.10 18.57 -4.97
N ASP A 64 9.50 18.14 -3.76
CA ASP A 64 10.85 18.25 -3.22
C ASP A 64 11.07 17.23 -2.11
N GLY A 65 12.32 16.98 -1.74
CA GLY A 65 12.72 16.03 -0.71
C GLY A 65 12.78 14.58 -1.21
N SER A 66 12.98 13.65 -0.28
CA SER A 66 13.23 12.25 -0.61
C SER A 66 12.40 11.27 0.24
N VAL A 67 12.06 10.13 -0.36
CA VAL A 67 11.47 8.96 0.29
C VAL A 67 12.44 7.79 0.20
N LEU A 68 12.83 7.24 1.36
CA LEU A 68 13.64 6.03 1.44
C LEU A 68 12.84 4.89 2.06
N ILE A 69 12.95 3.70 1.49
CA ILE A 69 12.38 2.45 2.04
C ILE A 69 13.52 1.44 2.15
N SER A 70 13.77 0.92 3.35
CA SER A 70 14.87 0.00 3.64
C SER A 70 16.25 0.57 3.22
N ASN A 71 16.48 1.85 3.47
CA ASN A 71 17.67 2.63 3.08
C ASN A 71 17.89 2.76 1.56
N ARG A 72 16.90 2.39 0.75
CA ARG A 72 16.92 2.62 -0.70
C ARG A 72 16.05 3.82 -1.01
N GLU A 73 16.59 4.78 -1.72
CA GLU A 73 15.81 5.89 -2.25
C GLU A 73 14.82 5.40 -3.31
N VAL A 74 13.57 5.79 -3.15
CA VAL A 74 12.45 5.38 -4.01
C VAL A 74 11.58 6.56 -4.46
N THR A 75 12.07 7.79 -4.31
CA THR A 75 11.32 9.02 -4.57
C THR A 75 10.66 9.01 -5.95
N ASP A 76 11.41 8.66 -7.00
CA ASP A 76 10.94 8.60 -8.38
C ASP A 76 10.56 7.19 -8.83
N ALA A 77 10.66 6.20 -7.95
CA ALA A 77 10.34 4.82 -8.30
C ALA A 77 8.82 4.62 -8.42
N PRO A 78 8.34 3.88 -9.42
CA PRO A 78 6.93 3.58 -9.56
C PRO A 78 6.42 2.68 -8.41
N PRO A 79 5.11 2.71 -8.06
CA PRO A 79 4.53 1.93 -6.95
C PRO A 79 4.92 0.45 -6.96
N ALA A 80 4.88 -0.18 -8.13
CA ALA A 80 5.17 -1.61 -8.29
C ALA A 80 6.61 -2.01 -7.89
N SER A 81 7.56 -1.07 -7.87
CA SER A 81 8.97 -1.33 -7.54
C SER A 81 9.35 -0.96 -6.10
N ARG A 82 8.43 -0.34 -5.33
CA ARG A 82 8.70 0.10 -3.96
C ARG A 82 8.54 -1.01 -2.91
N GLY A 83 7.87 -2.11 -3.25
CA GLY A 83 7.56 -3.19 -2.31
C GLY A 83 6.53 -2.78 -1.25
N THR A 84 5.69 -1.80 -1.56
CA THR A 84 4.61 -1.30 -0.70
C THR A 84 3.25 -1.78 -1.21
N ALA A 85 2.28 -1.87 -0.31
CA ALA A 85 0.87 -2.03 -0.64
C ALA A 85 0.09 -0.87 0.02
N MET A 86 -0.86 -0.31 -0.71
CA MET A 86 -1.73 0.75 -0.20
C MET A 86 -3.19 0.31 -0.25
N MET A 87 -3.85 0.36 0.90
CA MET A 87 -5.29 0.22 0.98
C MET A 87 -5.94 1.59 0.80
N PHE A 88 -6.73 1.74 -0.26
CA PHE A 88 -7.48 2.97 -0.52
C PHE A 88 -8.76 3.02 0.30
N GLN A 89 -9.27 4.22 0.57
CA GLN A 89 -10.48 4.42 1.35
C GLN A 89 -11.74 3.78 0.72
N ASN A 90 -11.74 3.60 -0.61
CA ASN A 90 -12.77 2.91 -1.39
C ASN A 90 -12.40 1.46 -1.72
N TYR A 91 -11.43 0.89 -1.01
CA TYR A 91 -10.86 -0.46 -1.15
C TYR A 91 -10.25 -0.76 -2.54
N ALA A 92 -10.57 -0.02 -3.59
CA ALA A 92 -10.06 -0.16 -4.97
C ALA A 92 -10.20 -1.59 -5.55
N LEU A 93 -11.25 -2.32 -5.16
CA LEU A 93 -11.53 -3.64 -5.68
C LEU A 93 -11.93 -3.59 -7.16
N PHE A 94 -11.52 -4.59 -7.92
CA PHE A 94 -11.93 -4.77 -9.30
C PHE A 94 -13.36 -5.30 -9.33
N PRO A 95 -14.36 -4.51 -9.77
CA PRO A 95 -15.78 -4.89 -9.66
C PRO A 95 -16.18 -6.05 -10.57
N HIS A 96 -15.38 -6.35 -11.59
CA HIS A 96 -15.56 -7.43 -12.56
C HIS A 96 -14.84 -8.73 -12.19
N LEU A 97 -14.12 -8.75 -11.08
CA LEU A 97 -13.45 -9.92 -10.52
C LEU A 97 -14.14 -10.36 -9.24
N ASN A 98 -14.22 -11.68 -9.01
CA ASN A 98 -14.72 -12.20 -7.74
C ASN A 98 -13.69 -12.02 -6.61
N CYS A 99 -14.05 -12.40 -5.38
CA CYS A 99 -13.22 -12.25 -4.20
C CYS A 99 -11.86 -12.96 -4.36
N LEU A 100 -11.85 -14.22 -4.78
CA LEU A 100 -10.62 -15.00 -5.01
C LEU A 100 -9.72 -14.33 -6.07
N GLU A 101 -10.31 -13.87 -7.17
CA GLU A 101 -9.58 -13.23 -8.27
C GLU A 101 -8.99 -11.89 -7.86
N ASN A 102 -9.69 -11.10 -7.03
CA ASN A 102 -9.18 -9.87 -6.46
C ASN A 102 -7.94 -10.13 -5.58
N VAL A 103 -8.00 -11.11 -4.69
CA VAL A 103 -6.85 -11.50 -3.84
C VAL A 103 -5.69 -12.03 -4.68
N ALA A 104 -5.97 -12.82 -5.72
CA ALA A 104 -4.96 -13.40 -6.59
C ALA A 104 -4.39 -12.40 -7.63
N PHE A 105 -4.93 -11.19 -7.74
CA PHE A 105 -4.61 -10.27 -8.83
C PHE A 105 -3.13 -9.89 -8.91
N SER A 106 -2.51 -9.57 -7.77
CA SER A 106 -1.10 -9.20 -7.73
C SER A 106 -0.19 -10.33 -8.21
N LEU A 107 -0.49 -11.57 -7.83
CA LEU A 107 0.24 -12.76 -8.27
C LEU A 107 0.04 -13.03 -9.78
N ARG A 108 -1.15 -12.72 -10.30
CA ARG A 108 -1.42 -12.76 -11.74
C ARG A 108 -0.54 -11.77 -12.51
N MET A 109 -0.39 -10.55 -11.99
CA MET A 109 0.48 -9.53 -12.62
C MET A 109 1.96 -9.89 -12.57
N GLN A 110 2.37 -10.72 -11.60
CA GLN A 110 3.72 -11.27 -11.50
C GLN A 110 3.95 -12.50 -12.39
N GLY A 111 2.94 -12.92 -13.19
CA GLY A 111 3.04 -14.07 -14.08
C GLY A 111 2.91 -15.44 -13.40
N ILE A 112 2.50 -15.48 -12.12
CA ILE A 112 2.27 -16.74 -11.39
C ILE A 112 1.12 -17.51 -12.04
N ASN A 113 1.30 -18.82 -12.25
CA ASN A 113 0.29 -19.68 -12.87
C ASN A 113 -1.00 -19.73 -12.04
N LYS A 114 -2.12 -20.11 -12.70
CA LYS A 114 -3.46 -20.04 -12.13
C LYS A 114 -3.63 -20.92 -10.89
N GLU A 115 -3.06 -22.12 -10.91
CA GLU A 115 -3.19 -23.09 -9.82
C GLU A 115 -2.50 -22.56 -8.55
N GLU A 116 -1.26 -22.14 -8.65
CA GLU A 116 -0.47 -21.64 -7.55
C GLU A 116 -1.06 -20.35 -6.96
N ARG A 117 -1.45 -19.36 -7.81
CA ARG A 117 -2.02 -18.11 -7.30
C ARG A 117 -3.37 -18.32 -6.62
N ASN A 118 -4.21 -19.25 -7.13
CA ASN A 118 -5.49 -19.54 -6.51
C ASN A 118 -5.31 -20.27 -5.18
N SER A 119 -4.36 -21.20 -5.09
CA SER A 119 -4.01 -21.88 -3.82
C SER A 119 -3.61 -20.85 -2.76
N ARG A 120 -2.67 -19.97 -3.07
CA ARG A 120 -2.22 -18.92 -2.15
C ARG A 120 -3.36 -17.95 -1.76
N ALA A 121 -4.20 -17.58 -2.71
CA ALA A 121 -5.35 -16.71 -2.44
C ALA A 121 -6.38 -17.40 -1.53
N THR A 122 -6.63 -18.68 -1.71
CA THR A 122 -7.53 -19.47 -0.84
C THR A 122 -6.98 -19.56 0.58
N GLU A 123 -5.68 -19.78 0.75
CA GLU A 123 -5.03 -19.79 2.07
C GLU A 123 -5.22 -18.44 2.79
N LEU A 124 -5.05 -17.31 2.08
CA LEU A 124 -5.26 -15.97 2.65
C LEU A 124 -6.73 -15.73 3.03
N LEU A 125 -7.69 -16.17 2.19
CA LEU A 125 -9.11 -16.07 2.50
C LEU A 125 -9.48 -16.90 3.73
N SER A 126 -8.84 -18.05 3.91
CA SER A 126 -9.02 -18.90 5.09
C SER A 126 -8.57 -18.22 6.38
N LEU A 127 -7.46 -17.48 6.35
CA LEU A 127 -6.97 -16.74 7.52
C LEU A 127 -7.97 -15.68 8.03
N VAL A 128 -8.85 -15.19 7.16
CA VAL A 128 -9.88 -14.20 7.50
C VAL A 128 -11.30 -14.80 7.49
N HIS A 129 -11.43 -16.12 7.43
CA HIS A 129 -12.71 -16.86 7.44
C HIS A 129 -13.65 -16.47 6.29
N MET A 130 -13.10 -16.24 5.09
CA MET A 130 -13.84 -15.82 3.90
C MET A 130 -13.86 -16.86 2.76
N GLU A 131 -13.48 -18.10 2.98
CA GLU A 131 -13.41 -19.15 1.95
C GLU A 131 -14.74 -19.34 1.22
N SER A 132 -15.84 -19.36 1.99
CA SER A 132 -17.20 -19.52 1.45
C SER A 132 -17.65 -18.35 0.57
N LEU A 133 -16.94 -17.21 0.62
CA LEU A 133 -17.23 -16.01 -0.15
C LEU A 133 -16.32 -15.85 -1.37
N SER A 134 -15.40 -16.80 -1.61
CA SER A 134 -14.37 -16.73 -2.67
C SER A 134 -14.94 -16.45 -4.07
N GLY A 135 -16.11 -17.00 -4.39
CA GLY A 135 -16.79 -16.81 -5.68
C GLY A 135 -17.67 -15.53 -5.77
N ARG A 136 -17.85 -14.77 -4.68
CA ARG A 136 -18.72 -13.59 -4.67
C ARG A 136 -18.03 -12.39 -5.34
N MET A 137 -18.86 -11.59 -6.02
CA MET A 137 -18.43 -10.29 -6.57
C MET A 137 -18.38 -9.24 -5.46
N PRO A 138 -17.56 -8.17 -5.59
CA PRO A 138 -17.51 -7.09 -4.59
C PRO A 138 -18.88 -6.53 -4.20
N SER A 139 -19.80 -6.37 -5.15
CA SER A 139 -21.15 -5.89 -4.90
C SER A 139 -22.00 -6.80 -4.01
N GLN A 140 -21.58 -8.04 -3.80
CA GLN A 140 -22.26 -9.05 -2.98
C GLN A 140 -21.62 -9.18 -1.58
N LEU A 141 -20.60 -8.36 -1.29
CA LEU A 141 -19.87 -8.33 -0.04
C LEU A 141 -20.26 -7.10 0.78
N SER A 142 -20.31 -7.23 2.10
CA SER A 142 -20.44 -6.07 2.99
C SER A 142 -19.14 -5.26 3.00
N GLY A 143 -19.18 -3.98 3.46
CA GLY A 143 -18.01 -3.13 3.54
C GLY A 143 -16.88 -3.73 4.39
N GLY A 144 -17.19 -4.46 5.46
CA GLY A 144 -16.19 -5.17 6.27
C GLY A 144 -15.64 -6.42 5.62
N GLN A 145 -16.35 -6.99 4.62
CA GLN A 145 -15.89 -8.13 3.84
C GLN A 145 -15.09 -7.71 2.59
N GLN A 146 -15.22 -6.47 2.15
CA GLN A 146 -14.44 -5.89 1.06
C GLN A 146 -13.06 -5.48 1.54
#